data_12ef93c15a36695d6778b35d18ec0888
#
_entry.id   12ef93c15a36695d6778b35d18ec0888
#
_cell.length_a   1.000
_cell.length_b   1.000
_cell.length_c   1.000
_cell.angle_alpha   90.00
_cell.angle_beta   90.00
_cell.angle_gamma   90.00
#
_symmetry.space_group_name_H-M   'P 1'
#
loop_
_entity.id
_entity.type
_entity.pdbx_description
1 polymer ?
#
loop_
_entity_poly.entity_id
_entity_poly.type
_entity_poly.pdbx_seq_one_letter_code
_entity_poly.pdbx_strand_id
1 'polypeptide(L)'
;MFMSKRTHPVMWIACTLSMLSPALQAASPFPALDRPALQARAPERQVMTAAAQAGDRLVAVGERGVVVLSDDGGRTWRQARRVPVSTTLTAVSFVHHMLGWAVGHGGVVLHTHDGGETWEKQADGMALANAASDAAAEAARRHPESQRAAQDLEAAKLLIKDGADKPLLDVQFTDALHGRIVGAYNLFFETNDGGKTWTSGANRLENPKSLHLYAIRSRGSRVYIVGEQGQLHRSVDGGHTFEALPTPYKGSLFSLDLADKGDVVIAGLRGNAFRSVDDGASWVKIDDAPPVSFISVSAFADGGVLLGNQAGQVFLDRPGFALTALSVPPLFPLAGMVLLKDESLLALGAGGVVRVPLELGKSKAPK
;
A
#
# COMPACT_ATOMS: atom_id res chain seq x y z
N MET A 1 -38.53 -91.14 -21.34
CA MET A 1 -39.15 -89.92 -20.82
C MET A 1 -38.03 -89.14 -20.08
N PHE A 2 -37.32 -88.26 -20.82
CA PHE A 2 -36.14 -87.56 -20.32
C PHE A 2 -36.53 -86.13 -19.90
N MET A 3 -36.36 -85.80 -18.61
CA MET A 3 -36.53 -84.43 -18.09
C MET A 3 -35.19 -83.69 -18.13
N SER A 4 -35.13 -82.67 -18.97
CA SER A 4 -34.02 -81.75 -19.06
C SER A 4 -34.09 -80.72 -17.93
N LYS A 5 -33.04 -80.68 -17.09
CA LYS A 5 -32.84 -79.59 -16.10
C LYS A 5 -32.14 -78.38 -16.76
N ARG A 6 -32.83 -77.28 -16.87
CA ARG A 6 -32.25 -76.00 -17.24
C ARG A 6 -31.59 -75.38 -16.02
N THR A 7 -30.28 -75.14 -16.05
CA THR A 7 -29.51 -74.34 -15.11
C THR A 7 -29.41 -72.96 -15.62
N HIS A 8 -29.88 -71.97 -14.83
CA HIS A 8 -29.67 -70.48 -15.11
C HIS A 8 -28.36 -70.05 -14.49
N PRO A 9 -27.49 -69.28 -15.20
CA PRO A 9 -26.30 -68.63 -14.59
C PRO A 9 -26.71 -67.40 -13.80
N VAL A 10 -26.34 -67.36 -12.54
CA VAL A 10 -26.43 -66.14 -11.69
C VAL A 10 -25.26 -65.22 -12.03
N MET A 11 -25.60 -64.07 -12.63
CA MET A 11 -24.62 -63.05 -12.98
C MET A 11 -24.38 -62.15 -11.73
N TRP A 12 -23.18 -62.28 -11.14
CA TRP A 12 -22.73 -61.42 -10.05
C TRP A 12 -22.26 -60.08 -10.64
N ILE A 13 -23.01 -59.00 -10.40
CA ILE A 13 -22.57 -57.62 -10.69
C ILE A 13 -21.71 -57.16 -9.52
N ALA A 14 -20.39 -57.12 -9.73
CA ALA A 14 -19.45 -56.52 -8.79
C ALA A 14 -19.56 -55.00 -8.91
N CYS A 15 -20.26 -54.35 -8.00
CA CYS A 15 -20.23 -52.93 -7.82
C CYS A 15 -18.87 -52.48 -7.21
N THR A 16 -17.93 -52.02 -8.04
CA THR A 16 -16.72 -51.39 -7.56
C THR A 16 -17.08 -49.97 -7.09
N LEU A 17 -17.18 -49.81 -5.77
CA LEU A 17 -17.30 -48.51 -5.13
C LEU A 17 -15.94 -47.80 -5.23
N SER A 18 -15.76 -46.90 -6.22
CA SER A 18 -14.60 -46.03 -6.29
C SER A 18 -14.70 -45.02 -5.16
N MET A 19 -13.99 -45.24 -4.07
CA MET A 19 -13.79 -44.23 -3.03
C MET A 19 -12.92 -43.10 -3.60
N LEU A 20 -13.54 -42.01 -4.04
CA LEU A 20 -12.82 -40.76 -4.20
C LEU A 20 -12.37 -40.29 -2.81
N SER A 21 -11.11 -40.52 -2.48
CA SER A 21 -10.49 -39.90 -1.33
C SER A 21 -10.47 -38.36 -1.61
N PRO A 22 -11.06 -37.51 -0.75
CA PRO A 22 -10.86 -36.08 -0.89
C PRO A 22 -9.36 -35.82 -0.72
N ALA A 23 -8.72 -35.27 -1.74
CA ALA A 23 -7.36 -34.79 -1.63
C ALA A 23 -7.33 -33.78 -0.45
N LEU A 24 -6.60 -34.14 0.61
CA LEU A 24 -6.34 -33.24 1.72
C LEU A 24 -5.53 -32.09 1.15
N GLN A 25 -6.20 -30.99 0.82
CA GLN A 25 -5.53 -29.77 0.39
C GLN A 25 -4.72 -29.29 1.58
N ALA A 26 -3.40 -29.30 1.47
CA ALA A 26 -2.52 -28.78 2.52
C ALA A 26 -2.97 -27.37 2.85
N ALA A 27 -3.19 -27.07 4.15
CA ALA A 27 -3.59 -25.75 4.58
C ALA A 27 -2.52 -24.74 4.14
N SER A 28 -2.93 -23.62 3.57
CA SER A 28 -2.03 -22.54 3.21
C SER A 28 -1.19 -22.13 4.42
N PRO A 29 0.13 -21.95 4.29
CA PRO A 29 0.97 -21.44 5.38
C PRO A 29 0.55 -20.03 5.82
N PHE A 30 -0.21 -19.30 4.99
CA PHE A 30 -0.75 -17.97 5.27
C PHE A 30 -2.28 -17.92 5.09
N PRO A 31 -3.05 -18.52 6.02
CA PRO A 31 -4.50 -18.67 5.85
C PRO A 31 -5.27 -17.35 5.65
N ALA A 32 -4.72 -16.22 6.12
CA ALA A 32 -5.33 -14.91 5.96
C ALA A 32 -5.37 -14.44 4.49
N LEU A 33 -4.53 -14.98 3.61
CA LEU A 33 -4.50 -14.68 2.18
C LEU A 33 -5.57 -15.44 1.38
N ASP A 34 -6.17 -16.48 1.98
CA ASP A 34 -7.14 -17.36 1.31
C ASP A 34 -8.50 -17.39 2.01
N ARG A 35 -8.67 -16.59 3.06
CA ARG A 35 -9.94 -16.42 3.79
C ARG A 35 -10.53 -15.05 3.51
N PRO A 36 -11.80 -14.96 3.06
CA PRO A 36 -12.47 -13.69 2.88
C PRO A 36 -12.57 -12.89 4.19
N ALA A 37 -12.59 -11.57 4.05
CA ALA A 37 -12.91 -10.67 5.15
C ALA A 37 -14.31 -10.96 5.70
N LEU A 38 -14.44 -10.97 7.02
CA LEU A 38 -15.74 -11.14 7.69
C LEU A 38 -16.51 -9.82 7.68
N GLN A 39 -17.84 -9.91 7.58
CA GLN A 39 -18.70 -8.74 7.72
C GLN A 39 -18.77 -8.31 9.19
N ALA A 40 -18.41 -7.07 9.46
CA ALA A 40 -18.43 -6.48 10.80
C ALA A 40 -19.75 -5.72 11.05
N ARG A 41 -20.20 -5.65 12.31
CA ARG A 41 -21.41 -4.90 12.70
C ARG A 41 -21.23 -3.39 12.58
N ALA A 42 -20.02 -2.89 12.84
CA ALA A 42 -19.64 -1.48 12.75
C ALA A 42 -18.28 -1.42 12.01
N PRO A 43 -18.28 -1.61 10.69
CA PRO A 43 -17.05 -1.74 9.92
C PRO A 43 -16.24 -0.45 9.93
N GLU A 44 -16.87 0.72 10.01
CA GLU A 44 -16.23 2.04 10.08
C GLU A 44 -15.45 2.28 11.38
N ARG A 45 -15.70 1.47 12.41
CA ARG A 45 -15.02 1.53 13.72
C ARG A 45 -13.90 0.52 13.86
N GLN A 46 -13.65 -0.29 12.83
CA GLN A 46 -12.48 -1.16 12.81
C GLN A 46 -11.21 -0.31 12.58
N VAL A 47 -10.05 -0.85 12.92
CA VAL A 47 -8.78 -0.17 12.68
C VAL A 47 -8.61 0.07 11.18
N MET A 48 -8.53 1.36 10.78
CA MET A 48 -8.32 1.78 9.40
C MET A 48 -6.91 2.31 9.22
N THR A 49 -6.28 1.90 8.15
CA THR A 49 -4.85 2.19 7.85
C THR A 49 -4.68 3.22 6.75
N ALA A 50 -5.53 3.17 5.72
CA ALA A 50 -5.45 4.06 4.57
C ALA A 50 -6.83 4.31 3.95
N ALA A 51 -6.95 5.39 3.18
CA ALA A 51 -8.12 5.66 2.36
C ALA A 51 -7.73 6.37 1.05
N ALA A 52 -8.62 6.29 0.07
CA ALA A 52 -8.51 7.00 -1.19
C ALA A 52 -9.89 7.49 -1.67
N GLN A 53 -9.86 8.47 -2.57
CA GLN A 53 -11.04 8.96 -3.28
C GLN A 53 -11.20 8.20 -4.60
N ALA A 54 -12.34 7.55 -4.78
CA ALA A 54 -12.76 6.90 -6.01
C ALA A 54 -13.85 7.77 -6.70
N GLY A 55 -13.43 8.87 -7.32
CA GLY A 55 -14.35 9.91 -7.78
C GLY A 55 -14.95 10.68 -6.60
N ASP A 56 -16.26 10.54 -6.36
CA ASP A 56 -16.95 11.12 -5.21
C ASP A 56 -17.11 10.14 -4.04
N ARG A 57 -16.85 8.84 -4.29
CA ARG A 57 -16.83 7.81 -3.26
C ARG A 57 -15.53 7.86 -2.47
N LEU A 58 -15.63 7.63 -1.17
CA LEU A 58 -14.48 7.37 -0.30
C LEU A 58 -14.37 5.88 -0.05
N VAL A 59 -13.15 5.36 -0.14
CA VAL A 59 -12.81 3.95 0.13
C VAL A 59 -11.74 3.93 1.20
N ALA A 60 -12.02 3.31 2.35
CA ALA A 60 -11.02 3.11 3.40
C ALA A 60 -10.76 1.61 3.61
N VAL A 61 -9.50 1.28 3.87
CA VAL A 61 -9.02 -0.10 4.07
C VAL A 61 -8.36 -0.23 5.45
N GLY A 62 -8.35 -1.44 6.00
CA GLY A 62 -7.80 -1.64 7.34
C GLY A 62 -7.48 -3.09 7.68
N GLU A 63 -7.45 -3.37 8.98
CA GLU A 63 -7.16 -4.69 9.51
C GLU A 63 -8.20 -5.73 9.05
N ARG A 64 -7.78 -7.01 9.05
CA ARG A 64 -8.62 -8.18 8.74
C ARG A 64 -9.31 -8.11 7.36
N GLY A 65 -8.72 -7.38 6.41
CA GLY A 65 -9.27 -7.22 5.07
C GLY A 65 -10.53 -6.34 5.03
N VAL A 66 -10.81 -5.57 6.08
CA VAL A 66 -11.98 -4.69 6.10
C VAL A 66 -11.78 -3.57 5.09
N VAL A 67 -12.76 -3.39 4.23
CA VAL A 67 -12.88 -2.28 3.29
C VAL A 67 -14.23 -1.63 3.50
N VAL A 68 -14.25 -0.31 3.71
CA VAL A 68 -15.50 0.46 3.90
C VAL A 68 -15.63 1.54 2.85
N LEU A 69 -16.87 1.79 2.45
CA LEU A 69 -17.25 2.69 1.37
C LEU A 69 -18.20 3.76 1.92
N SER A 70 -17.99 4.99 1.49
CA SER A 70 -18.93 6.10 1.75
C SER A 70 -19.25 6.79 0.43
N ASP A 71 -20.55 6.94 0.14
CA ASP A 71 -21.07 7.62 -1.05
C ASP A 71 -21.62 9.03 -0.71
N ASP A 72 -21.46 9.49 0.54
CA ASP A 72 -22.01 10.74 1.06
C ASP A 72 -20.94 11.66 1.69
N GLY A 73 -19.69 11.51 1.24
CA GLY A 73 -18.56 12.31 1.70
C GLY A 73 -18.08 11.96 3.11
N GLY A 74 -18.22 10.70 3.53
CA GLY A 74 -17.73 10.20 4.82
C GLY A 74 -18.68 10.40 6.00
N ARG A 75 -19.99 10.66 5.75
CA ARG A 75 -21.00 10.77 6.78
C ARG A 75 -21.52 9.41 7.22
N THR A 76 -21.75 8.52 6.25
CA THR A 76 -22.14 7.13 6.52
C THR A 76 -21.22 6.17 5.79
N TRP A 77 -21.05 4.98 6.35
CA TRP A 77 -20.14 3.97 5.84
C TRP A 77 -20.81 2.61 5.79
N ARG A 78 -20.49 1.83 4.78
CA ARG A 78 -20.86 0.42 4.65
C ARG A 78 -19.66 -0.41 4.24
N GLN A 79 -19.64 -1.67 4.60
CA GLN A 79 -18.56 -2.57 4.19
C GLN A 79 -18.70 -2.99 2.73
N ALA A 80 -17.58 -3.18 2.05
CA ALA A 80 -17.51 -3.79 0.73
C ALA A 80 -18.17 -5.18 0.74
N ARG A 81 -18.80 -5.55 -0.39
CA ARG A 81 -19.55 -6.81 -0.49
C ARG A 81 -18.64 -8.04 -0.42
N ARG A 82 -17.44 -7.96 -1.00
CA ARG A 82 -16.50 -9.08 -1.04
C ARG A 82 -15.05 -8.60 -1.10
N VAL A 83 -14.26 -9.03 -0.11
CA VAL A 83 -12.80 -8.92 -0.10
C VAL A 83 -12.25 -10.32 0.12
N PRO A 84 -11.39 -10.85 -0.77
CA PRO A 84 -11.02 -12.29 -0.78
C PRO A 84 -10.00 -12.67 0.30
N VAL A 85 -9.53 -11.72 1.09
CA VAL A 85 -8.49 -11.91 2.11
C VAL A 85 -8.94 -11.36 3.47
N SER A 86 -8.36 -11.87 4.55
CA SER A 86 -8.54 -11.36 5.92
C SER A 86 -7.23 -10.86 6.54
N THR A 87 -6.26 -10.53 5.70
CA THR A 87 -5.00 -9.89 6.13
C THR A 87 -5.17 -8.39 6.26
N THR A 88 -4.26 -7.71 6.98
CA THR A 88 -4.26 -6.24 7.07
C THR A 88 -3.91 -5.63 5.73
N LEU A 89 -4.75 -4.73 5.25
CA LEU A 89 -4.48 -3.86 4.11
C LEU A 89 -3.81 -2.58 4.63
N THR A 90 -2.77 -2.11 3.95
CA THR A 90 -1.91 -1.00 4.42
C THR A 90 -2.06 0.27 3.59
N ALA A 91 -2.37 0.13 2.30
CA ALA A 91 -2.56 1.25 1.40
C ALA A 91 -3.59 0.94 0.32
N VAL A 92 -4.17 2.00 -0.27
CA VAL A 92 -5.16 1.93 -1.35
C VAL A 92 -4.99 3.10 -2.31
N SER A 93 -5.11 2.83 -3.61
CA SER A 93 -4.97 3.82 -4.69
C SER A 93 -6.09 3.65 -5.72
N PHE A 94 -6.67 4.76 -6.17
CA PHE A 94 -7.65 4.78 -7.25
C PHE A 94 -7.20 5.72 -8.34
N VAL A 95 -7.36 5.33 -9.60
CA VAL A 95 -7.08 6.17 -10.77
C VAL A 95 -8.33 6.86 -11.31
N HIS A 96 -9.51 6.27 -11.05
CA HIS A 96 -10.83 6.86 -11.27
C HIS A 96 -11.89 6.14 -10.42
N HIS A 97 -13.16 6.53 -10.53
CA HIS A 97 -14.24 6.08 -9.66
C HIS A 97 -14.50 4.57 -9.61
N MET A 98 -14.06 3.80 -10.61
CA MET A 98 -14.28 2.34 -10.67
C MET A 98 -13.04 1.51 -10.40
N LEU A 99 -11.85 2.03 -10.74
CA LEU A 99 -10.63 1.23 -10.84
C LEU A 99 -9.64 1.58 -9.74
N GLY A 100 -9.30 0.60 -8.91
CA GLY A 100 -8.41 0.78 -7.78
C GLY A 100 -7.66 -0.47 -7.36
N TRP A 101 -6.60 -0.26 -6.57
CA TRP A 101 -5.75 -1.32 -6.01
C TRP A 101 -5.55 -1.09 -4.53
N ALA A 102 -5.45 -2.18 -3.77
CA ALA A 102 -5.07 -2.16 -2.37
C ALA A 102 -3.96 -3.18 -2.11
N VAL A 103 -3.05 -2.84 -1.21
CA VAL A 103 -1.94 -3.71 -0.84
C VAL A 103 -1.89 -3.92 0.67
N GLY A 104 -1.13 -4.94 1.12
CA GLY A 104 -1.06 -5.19 2.56
C GLY A 104 -0.09 -6.29 2.98
N HIS A 105 -0.33 -6.80 4.17
CA HIS A 105 0.45 -7.88 4.76
C HIS A 105 0.36 -9.16 3.94
N GLY A 106 1.42 -9.95 4.00
CA GLY A 106 1.55 -11.15 3.17
C GLY A 106 1.84 -10.83 1.70
N GLY A 107 2.26 -9.60 1.38
CA GLY A 107 2.53 -9.16 0.01
C GLY A 107 1.29 -9.12 -0.88
N VAL A 108 0.09 -9.03 -0.27
CA VAL A 108 -1.17 -9.07 -1.04
C VAL A 108 -1.32 -7.84 -1.92
N VAL A 109 -1.77 -8.06 -3.14
CA VAL A 109 -2.23 -7.04 -4.08
C VAL A 109 -3.66 -7.37 -4.48
N LEU A 110 -4.57 -6.48 -4.17
CA LEU A 110 -5.99 -6.56 -4.54
C LEU A 110 -6.33 -5.54 -5.60
N HIS A 111 -7.30 -5.86 -6.43
CA HIS A 111 -7.81 -5.01 -7.50
C HIS A 111 -9.33 -4.96 -7.48
N THR A 112 -9.91 -3.81 -7.84
CA THR A 112 -11.35 -3.59 -8.00
C THR A 112 -11.66 -2.92 -9.33
N HIS A 113 -12.79 -3.31 -9.95
CA HIS A 113 -13.37 -2.70 -11.16
C HIS A 113 -14.72 -2.01 -10.91
N ASP A 114 -15.19 -2.02 -9.66
CA ASP A 114 -16.53 -1.56 -9.29
C ASP A 114 -16.53 -0.53 -8.15
N GLY A 115 -15.43 0.23 -8.05
CA GLY A 115 -15.29 1.28 -7.06
C GLY A 115 -15.16 0.76 -5.63
N GLY A 116 -14.57 -0.43 -5.47
CA GLY A 116 -14.30 -1.03 -4.17
C GLY A 116 -15.41 -1.91 -3.61
N GLU A 117 -16.51 -2.15 -4.35
CA GLU A 117 -17.59 -3.05 -3.92
C GLU A 117 -17.13 -4.50 -3.80
N THR A 118 -16.36 -4.94 -4.78
CA THR A 118 -15.73 -6.27 -4.80
C THR A 118 -14.26 -6.15 -5.18
N TRP A 119 -13.47 -7.04 -4.60
CA TRP A 119 -12.03 -7.11 -4.80
C TRP A 119 -11.60 -8.49 -5.25
N GLU A 120 -10.55 -8.54 -6.08
CA GLU A 120 -9.90 -9.75 -6.56
C GLU A 120 -8.42 -9.72 -6.17
N LYS A 121 -7.88 -10.89 -5.77
CA LYS A 121 -6.44 -11.02 -5.47
C LYS A 121 -5.68 -11.18 -6.78
N GLN A 122 -4.83 -10.20 -7.13
CA GLN A 122 -3.95 -10.24 -8.30
C GLN A 122 -2.61 -10.91 -7.99
N ALA A 123 -2.06 -10.64 -6.80
CA ALA A 123 -0.80 -11.22 -6.36
C ALA A 123 -0.78 -11.39 -4.84
N ASP A 124 0.20 -12.15 -4.37
CA ASP A 124 0.60 -12.25 -2.97
C ASP A 124 2.13 -12.34 -2.88
N GLY A 125 2.65 -12.43 -1.65
CA GLY A 125 4.09 -12.44 -1.41
C GLY A 125 4.84 -13.56 -2.13
N MET A 126 4.20 -14.72 -2.36
CA MET A 126 4.82 -15.81 -3.14
C MET A 126 4.93 -15.48 -4.63
N ALA A 127 3.87 -14.91 -5.20
CA ALA A 127 3.89 -14.48 -6.60
C ALA A 127 4.95 -13.39 -6.81
N LEU A 128 5.04 -12.41 -5.90
CA LEU A 128 6.05 -11.36 -5.94
C LEU A 128 7.47 -11.89 -5.72
N ALA A 129 7.67 -12.84 -4.81
CA ALA A 129 8.98 -13.48 -4.59
C ALA A 129 9.46 -14.24 -5.85
N ASN A 130 8.56 -14.95 -6.53
CA ASN A 130 8.87 -15.60 -7.81
C ASN A 130 9.24 -14.58 -8.88
N ALA A 131 8.48 -13.49 -9.03
CA ALA A 131 8.80 -12.42 -9.97
C ALA A 131 10.17 -11.77 -9.69
N ALA A 132 10.51 -11.57 -8.39
CA ALA A 132 11.83 -11.07 -8.00
C ALA A 132 12.95 -12.07 -8.34
N SER A 133 12.72 -13.37 -8.13
CA SER A 133 13.67 -14.43 -8.46
C SER A 133 13.93 -14.54 -9.96
N ASP A 134 12.89 -14.46 -10.77
CA ASP A 134 13.01 -14.49 -12.22
C ASP A 134 13.80 -13.30 -12.75
N ALA A 135 13.51 -12.08 -12.24
CA ALA A 135 14.24 -10.87 -12.61
C ALA A 135 15.73 -10.93 -12.18
N ALA A 136 15.99 -11.41 -10.96
CA ALA A 136 17.37 -11.55 -10.44
C ALA A 136 18.15 -12.62 -11.19
N ALA A 137 17.53 -13.76 -11.51
CA ALA A 137 18.15 -14.82 -12.32
C ALA A 137 18.51 -14.34 -13.73
N GLU A 138 17.62 -13.55 -14.36
CA GLU A 138 17.89 -12.96 -15.66
C GLU A 138 19.05 -11.93 -15.59
N ALA A 139 19.07 -11.08 -14.56
CA ALA A 139 20.17 -10.13 -14.36
C ALA A 139 21.51 -10.84 -14.13
N ALA A 140 21.55 -11.92 -13.36
CA ALA A 140 22.74 -12.72 -13.12
C ALA A 140 23.24 -13.43 -14.41
N ARG A 141 22.34 -13.89 -15.27
CA ARG A 141 22.72 -14.44 -16.59
C ARG A 141 23.32 -13.41 -17.52
N ARG A 142 22.77 -12.17 -17.53
CA ARG A 142 23.28 -11.07 -18.39
C ARG A 142 24.60 -10.50 -17.89
N HIS A 143 24.82 -10.54 -16.58
CA HIS A 143 25.97 -9.93 -15.92
C HIS A 143 26.64 -10.92 -14.94
N PRO A 144 27.22 -12.04 -15.41
CA PRO A 144 27.73 -13.12 -14.55
C PRO A 144 28.84 -12.67 -13.59
N GLU A 145 29.60 -11.63 -13.94
CA GLU A 145 30.69 -11.07 -13.12
C GLU A 145 30.17 -10.02 -12.11
N SER A 146 28.88 -9.68 -12.13
CA SER A 146 28.32 -8.68 -11.22
C SER A 146 28.06 -9.26 -9.84
N GLN A 147 28.85 -8.83 -8.86
CA GLN A 147 28.61 -9.16 -7.45
C GLN A 147 27.21 -8.73 -6.99
N ARG A 148 26.73 -7.58 -7.46
CA ARG A 148 25.38 -7.08 -7.18
C ARG A 148 24.31 -8.05 -7.68
N ALA A 149 24.39 -8.50 -8.93
CA ALA A 149 23.42 -9.44 -9.49
C ALA A 149 23.40 -10.78 -8.74
N ALA A 150 24.57 -11.26 -8.28
CA ALA A 150 24.66 -12.45 -7.43
C ALA A 150 23.97 -12.23 -6.06
N GLN A 151 24.17 -11.07 -5.42
CA GLN A 151 23.52 -10.72 -4.16
C GLN A 151 22.01 -10.61 -4.31
N ASP A 152 21.52 -9.96 -5.37
CA ASP A 152 20.10 -9.82 -5.65
C ASP A 152 19.43 -11.19 -5.87
N LEU A 153 20.13 -12.14 -6.51
CA LEU A 153 19.64 -13.50 -6.69
C LEU A 153 19.53 -14.27 -5.36
N GLU A 154 20.52 -14.14 -4.48
CA GLU A 154 20.45 -14.77 -3.13
C GLU A 154 19.35 -14.12 -2.26
N ALA A 155 19.18 -12.81 -2.32
CA ALA A 155 18.08 -12.12 -1.65
C ALA A 155 16.70 -12.60 -2.16
N ALA A 156 16.53 -12.78 -3.46
CA ALA A 156 15.30 -13.28 -4.06
C ALA A 156 15.00 -14.75 -3.65
N LYS A 157 16.02 -15.60 -3.57
CA LYS A 157 15.88 -16.98 -3.05
C LYS A 157 15.43 -16.99 -1.57
N LEU A 158 15.93 -16.04 -0.78
CA LEU A 158 15.52 -15.89 0.61
C LEU A 158 14.05 -15.48 0.72
N LEU A 159 13.56 -14.56 -0.13
CA LEU A 159 12.14 -14.20 -0.19
C LEU A 159 11.24 -15.41 -0.46
N ILE A 160 11.62 -16.29 -1.40
CA ILE A 160 10.88 -17.53 -1.68
C ILE A 160 10.88 -18.45 -0.44
N LYS A 161 12.03 -18.60 0.22
CA LYS A 161 12.15 -19.45 1.42
C LYS A 161 11.32 -18.94 2.60
N ASP A 162 11.29 -17.62 2.80
CA ASP A 162 10.52 -16.97 3.87
C ASP A 162 9.01 -17.03 3.60
N GLY A 163 8.62 -17.10 2.32
CA GLY A 163 7.22 -17.16 1.91
C GLY A 163 6.54 -15.79 1.88
N ALA A 164 5.20 -15.81 1.93
CA ALA A 164 4.36 -14.61 1.83
C ALA A 164 4.25 -13.87 3.19
N ASP A 165 5.37 -13.53 3.83
CA ASP A 165 5.38 -12.92 5.15
C ASP A 165 5.67 -11.40 5.14
N LYS A 166 6.25 -10.87 4.04
CA LYS A 166 6.65 -9.46 3.96
C LYS A 166 5.47 -8.56 3.59
N PRO A 167 5.21 -7.47 4.36
CA PRO A 167 4.17 -6.52 4.00
C PRO A 167 4.58 -5.62 2.84
N LEU A 168 3.62 -5.33 1.97
CA LEU A 168 3.64 -4.12 1.15
C LEU A 168 3.11 -2.97 2.01
N LEU A 169 3.66 -1.76 1.85
CA LEU A 169 3.39 -0.62 2.72
C LEU A 169 2.73 0.55 1.99
N ASP A 170 2.99 0.71 0.69
CA ASP A 170 2.34 1.74 -0.11
C ASP A 170 2.14 1.29 -1.56
N VAL A 171 1.13 1.89 -2.21
CA VAL A 171 0.76 1.64 -3.60
C VAL A 171 0.37 2.94 -4.29
N GLN A 172 0.86 3.15 -5.50
CA GLN A 172 0.43 4.24 -6.37
C GLN A 172 0.27 3.74 -7.80
N PHE A 173 -0.91 4.00 -8.37
CA PHE A 173 -1.17 3.89 -9.79
C PHE A 173 -1.30 5.29 -10.40
N THR A 174 -0.68 5.52 -11.55
CA THR A 174 -0.78 6.78 -12.29
C THR A 174 -1.88 6.74 -13.35
N ASP A 175 -2.20 5.54 -13.82
CA ASP A 175 -3.27 5.25 -14.75
C ASP A 175 -3.71 3.78 -14.62
N ALA A 176 -4.56 3.30 -15.53
CA ALA A 176 -5.10 1.93 -15.49
C ALA A 176 -4.05 0.82 -15.70
N LEU A 177 -2.88 1.13 -16.21
CA LEU A 177 -1.85 0.17 -16.58
C LEU A 177 -0.60 0.28 -15.70
N HIS A 178 -0.21 1.50 -15.33
CA HIS A 178 1.09 1.77 -14.69
C HIS A 178 0.92 1.97 -13.19
N GLY A 179 1.53 1.07 -12.43
CA GLY A 179 1.49 1.08 -10.97
C GLY A 179 2.81 0.69 -10.34
N ARG A 180 2.99 1.14 -9.09
CA ARG A 180 4.15 0.84 -8.25
C ARG A 180 3.73 0.50 -6.85
N ILE A 181 4.43 -0.46 -6.25
CA ILE A 181 4.25 -0.88 -4.86
C ILE A 181 5.59 -0.93 -4.17
N VAL A 182 5.62 -0.49 -2.93
CA VAL A 182 6.80 -0.56 -2.05
C VAL A 182 6.46 -1.23 -0.74
N GLY A 183 7.49 -1.78 -0.06
CA GLY A 183 7.25 -2.48 1.19
C GLY A 183 8.51 -2.76 2.02
N ALA A 184 8.36 -3.68 2.95
CA ALA A 184 9.44 -4.10 3.83
C ALA A 184 10.60 -4.75 3.05
N TYR A 185 11.80 -4.67 3.62
CA TYR A 185 12.99 -5.35 3.11
C TYR A 185 13.31 -5.04 1.65
N ASN A 186 13.21 -3.75 1.24
CA ASN A 186 13.49 -3.28 -0.11
C ASN A 186 12.52 -3.82 -1.17
N LEU A 187 11.32 -4.26 -0.80
CA LEU A 187 10.31 -4.63 -1.79
C LEU A 187 9.92 -3.40 -2.61
N PHE A 188 10.18 -3.47 -3.90
CA PHE A 188 9.78 -2.50 -4.90
C PHE A 188 9.43 -3.22 -6.19
N PHE A 189 8.18 -3.08 -6.62
CA PHE A 189 7.70 -3.69 -7.86
C PHE A 189 6.93 -2.68 -8.68
N GLU A 190 6.93 -2.89 -10.01
CA GLU A 190 6.20 -2.11 -10.99
C GLU A 190 5.37 -3.02 -11.88
N THR A 191 4.27 -2.47 -12.37
CA THR A 191 3.43 -3.08 -13.41
C THR A 191 3.18 -2.10 -14.54
N ASN A 192 3.04 -2.64 -15.76
CA ASN A 192 2.68 -1.91 -16.98
C ASN A 192 1.40 -2.49 -17.63
N ASP A 193 0.68 -3.37 -16.92
CA ASP A 193 -0.49 -4.08 -17.42
C ASP A 193 -1.65 -4.11 -16.40
N GLY A 194 -1.64 -3.17 -15.47
CA GLY A 194 -2.69 -3.03 -14.46
C GLY A 194 -2.59 -4.04 -13.31
N GLY A 195 -1.39 -4.55 -13.04
CA GLY A 195 -1.13 -5.50 -11.96
C GLY A 195 -1.35 -6.96 -12.31
N LYS A 196 -1.52 -7.29 -13.61
CA LYS A 196 -1.57 -8.68 -14.07
C LYS A 196 -0.20 -9.34 -13.93
N THR A 197 0.86 -8.57 -14.20
CA THR A 197 2.25 -8.98 -13.95
C THR A 197 3.00 -7.90 -13.18
N TRP A 198 3.95 -8.31 -12.35
CA TRP A 198 4.80 -7.43 -11.56
C TRP A 198 6.26 -7.73 -11.81
N THR A 199 7.06 -6.70 -11.96
CA THR A 199 8.52 -6.79 -12.15
C THR A 199 9.23 -6.13 -10.98
N SER A 200 10.21 -6.81 -10.40
CA SER A 200 11.03 -6.23 -9.32
C SER A 200 11.91 -5.10 -9.85
N GLY A 201 11.86 -3.97 -9.15
CA GLY A 201 12.71 -2.81 -9.37
C GLY A 201 13.75 -2.59 -8.28
N ALA A 202 13.84 -3.49 -7.30
CA ALA A 202 14.69 -3.36 -6.13
C ALA A 202 16.18 -3.14 -6.46
N ASN A 203 16.65 -3.72 -7.56
CA ASN A 203 18.03 -3.56 -8.04
C ASN A 203 18.36 -2.16 -8.56
N ARG A 204 17.38 -1.31 -8.83
CA ARG A 204 17.56 0.10 -9.24
C ARG A 204 17.76 1.04 -8.06
N LEU A 205 17.46 0.57 -6.83
CA LEU A 205 17.62 1.37 -5.61
C LEU A 205 18.96 1.07 -4.92
N GLU A 206 19.66 2.12 -4.52
CA GLU A 206 20.85 1.97 -3.66
C GLU A 206 20.42 1.74 -2.21
N ASN A 207 20.05 0.48 -1.90
CA ASN A 207 19.59 0.05 -0.59
C ASN A 207 20.29 -1.26 -0.15
N PRO A 208 21.63 -1.27 0.06
CA PRO A 208 22.38 -2.49 0.34
C PRO A 208 22.05 -3.15 1.67
N LYS A 209 21.36 -2.44 2.57
CA LYS A 209 20.91 -2.97 3.87
C LYS A 209 19.50 -3.55 3.81
N SER A 210 18.86 -3.54 2.64
CA SER A 210 17.46 -3.95 2.47
C SER A 210 16.50 -3.27 3.47
N LEU A 211 16.69 -1.97 3.71
CA LEU A 211 15.86 -1.16 4.60
C LEU A 211 14.42 -1.08 4.05
N HIS A 212 13.47 -0.84 4.95
CA HIS A 212 12.06 -0.73 4.58
C HIS A 212 11.79 0.54 3.77
N LEU A 213 10.95 0.42 2.75
CA LEU A 213 10.43 1.52 1.93
C LEU A 213 8.99 1.79 2.37
N TYR A 214 8.71 2.99 2.90
CA TYR A 214 7.43 3.29 3.55
C TYR A 214 6.41 3.97 2.65
N ALA A 215 6.86 4.84 1.75
CA ALA A 215 5.96 5.57 0.86
C ALA A 215 6.58 5.83 -0.51
N ILE A 216 5.72 5.87 -1.54
CA ILE A 216 6.08 6.19 -2.93
C ILE A 216 5.09 7.22 -3.47
N ARG A 217 5.60 8.29 -4.09
CA ARG A 217 4.79 9.27 -4.82
C ARG A 217 5.44 9.62 -6.14
N SER A 218 4.59 9.78 -7.16
CA SER A 218 5.03 10.22 -8.49
C SER A 218 4.15 11.33 -9.03
N ARG A 219 4.78 12.22 -9.82
CA ARG A 219 4.11 13.27 -10.59
C ARG A 219 4.88 13.50 -11.90
N GLY A 220 4.22 13.20 -13.03
CA GLY A 220 4.90 13.16 -14.32
C GLY A 220 6.04 12.15 -14.31
N SER A 221 7.24 12.58 -14.75
CA SER A 221 8.43 11.72 -14.74
C SER A 221 9.15 11.63 -13.39
N ARG A 222 8.77 12.44 -12.40
CA ARG A 222 9.39 12.40 -11.07
C ARG A 222 8.76 11.32 -10.21
N VAL A 223 9.60 10.50 -9.57
CA VAL A 223 9.19 9.48 -8.60
C VAL A 223 10.08 9.61 -7.37
N TYR A 224 9.46 9.63 -6.19
CA TYR A 224 10.17 9.67 -4.91
C TYR A 224 9.75 8.48 -4.05
N ILE A 225 10.73 7.88 -3.39
CA ILE A 225 10.53 6.78 -2.43
C ILE A 225 11.23 7.16 -1.14
N VAL A 226 10.53 7.10 -0.01
CA VAL A 226 11.13 7.30 1.32
C VAL A 226 11.06 6.03 2.15
N GLY A 227 11.98 5.94 3.12
CA GLY A 227 12.10 4.73 3.91
C GLY A 227 12.81 4.90 5.24
N GLU A 228 13.29 3.77 5.73
CA GLU A 228 13.98 3.61 6.99
C GLU A 228 15.37 4.29 6.96
N GLN A 229 15.81 4.79 8.13
CA GLN A 229 17.14 5.39 8.32
C GLN A 229 17.46 6.56 7.37
N GLY A 230 16.44 7.35 6.98
CA GLY A 230 16.62 8.49 6.09
C GLY A 230 16.75 8.12 4.60
N GLN A 231 16.37 6.91 4.21
CA GLN A 231 16.32 6.54 2.80
C GLN A 231 15.40 7.48 2.02
N LEU A 232 15.94 8.04 0.96
CA LEU A 232 15.21 8.83 -0.03
C LEU A 232 15.81 8.55 -1.41
N HIS A 233 14.99 8.05 -2.31
CA HIS A 233 15.35 7.82 -3.70
C HIS A 233 14.51 8.71 -4.61
N ARG A 234 15.13 9.27 -5.64
CA ARG A 234 14.48 10.07 -6.68
C ARG A 234 14.73 9.47 -8.04
N SER A 235 13.70 9.47 -8.87
CA SER A 235 13.80 9.32 -10.33
C SER A 235 13.28 10.58 -11.01
N VAL A 236 13.85 10.95 -12.15
CA VAL A 236 13.40 12.03 -13.04
C VAL A 236 13.00 11.53 -14.43
N ASP A 237 13.11 10.22 -14.66
CA ASP A 237 12.88 9.54 -15.94
C ASP A 237 11.72 8.52 -15.87
N GLY A 238 10.75 8.76 -15.01
CA GLY A 238 9.58 7.89 -14.87
C GLY A 238 9.84 6.57 -14.13
N GLY A 239 10.94 6.50 -13.33
CA GLY A 239 11.30 5.31 -12.57
C GLY A 239 12.26 4.36 -13.27
N HIS A 240 12.79 4.73 -14.46
CA HIS A 240 13.78 3.87 -15.14
C HIS A 240 15.11 3.84 -14.40
N THR A 241 15.54 4.96 -13.84
CA THR A 241 16.71 5.06 -12.96
C THR A 241 16.36 5.79 -11.67
N PHE A 242 17.07 5.46 -10.60
CA PHE A 242 16.95 6.12 -9.29
C PHE A 242 18.31 6.55 -8.79
N GLU A 243 18.36 7.69 -8.12
CA GLU A 243 19.49 8.15 -7.34
C GLU A 243 19.10 8.24 -5.86
N ALA A 244 20.01 7.90 -4.97
CA ALA A 244 19.86 8.11 -3.54
C ALA A 244 20.18 9.58 -3.23
N LEU A 245 19.21 10.31 -2.68
CA LEU A 245 19.41 11.70 -2.29
C LEU A 245 19.88 11.81 -0.84
N PRO A 246 20.80 12.75 -0.52
CA PRO A 246 21.15 13.03 0.85
C PRO A 246 19.95 13.63 1.58
N THR A 247 19.63 13.09 2.75
CA THR A 247 18.61 13.66 3.64
C THR A 247 19.25 14.31 4.87
N PRO A 248 18.67 15.40 5.40
CA PRO A 248 19.20 16.04 6.59
C PRO A 248 18.92 15.25 7.88
N TYR A 249 18.26 14.10 7.78
CA TYR A 249 17.81 13.28 8.91
C TYR A 249 18.14 11.80 8.72
N LYS A 250 18.66 11.15 9.77
CA LYS A 250 19.04 9.72 9.77
C LYS A 250 17.97 8.80 10.35
N GLY A 251 16.81 9.32 10.74
CA GLY A 251 15.68 8.52 11.21
C GLY A 251 14.73 8.16 10.07
N SER A 252 13.76 7.28 10.35
CA SER A 252 12.78 6.83 9.37
C SER A 252 11.86 7.95 8.91
N LEU A 253 11.61 7.98 7.61
CA LEU A 253 10.66 8.86 6.92
C LEU A 253 9.44 8.01 6.54
N PHE A 254 8.28 8.28 7.12
CA PHE A 254 7.08 7.44 6.98
C PHE A 254 6.15 7.88 5.87
N SER A 255 6.20 9.15 5.49
CA SER A 255 5.28 9.73 4.51
C SER A 255 5.96 10.79 3.68
N LEU A 256 5.48 10.96 2.45
CA LEU A 256 5.84 12.07 1.57
C LEU A 256 4.63 12.46 0.72
N ASP A 257 4.63 13.72 0.29
CA ASP A 257 3.72 14.16 -0.77
C ASP A 257 4.38 15.24 -1.64
N LEU A 258 3.81 15.44 -2.83
CA LEU A 258 4.28 16.37 -3.85
C LEU A 258 3.26 17.49 -4.02
N ALA A 259 3.57 18.70 -3.59
CA ALA A 259 2.72 19.84 -3.82
C ALA A 259 2.70 20.26 -5.30
N ASP A 260 1.63 20.93 -5.74
CA ASP A 260 1.42 21.24 -7.17
C ASP A 260 2.51 22.12 -7.78
N LYS A 261 3.20 22.93 -6.98
CA LYS A 261 4.33 23.75 -7.42
C LYS A 261 5.64 22.98 -7.60
N GLY A 262 5.63 21.65 -7.34
CA GLY A 262 6.82 20.81 -7.43
C GLY A 262 7.58 20.64 -6.12
N ASP A 263 7.10 21.26 -5.02
CA ASP A 263 7.68 21.05 -3.70
C ASP A 263 7.53 19.60 -3.27
N VAL A 264 8.57 19.05 -2.64
CA VAL A 264 8.57 17.74 -2.02
C VAL A 264 8.55 17.91 -0.51
N VAL A 265 7.57 17.31 0.17
CA VAL A 265 7.53 17.31 1.64
C VAL A 265 7.67 15.88 2.14
N ILE A 266 8.63 15.68 3.03
CA ILE A 266 8.90 14.38 3.69
C ILE A 266 8.74 14.53 5.19
N ALA A 267 8.18 13.51 5.84
CA ALA A 267 7.93 13.54 7.27
C ALA A 267 8.09 12.15 7.91
N GLY A 268 8.46 12.11 9.19
CA GLY A 268 8.72 10.84 9.85
C GLY A 268 8.94 10.91 11.36
N LEU A 269 9.90 10.15 11.80
CA LEU A 269 10.14 9.83 13.20
C LEU A 269 10.41 11.09 14.04
N ARG A 270 9.83 11.14 15.25
CA ARG A 270 10.05 12.19 16.26
C ARG A 270 9.74 13.61 15.79
N GLY A 271 8.70 13.79 14.98
CA GLY A 271 8.26 15.11 14.51
C GLY A 271 9.18 15.76 13.47
N ASN A 272 10.09 15.00 12.88
CA ASN A 272 10.94 15.54 11.82
C ASN A 272 10.17 15.59 10.51
N ALA A 273 10.09 16.80 9.93
CA ALA A 273 9.53 17.04 8.62
C ALA A 273 10.39 18.09 7.87
N PHE A 274 10.48 17.94 6.56
CA PHE A 274 11.33 18.78 5.71
C PHE A 274 10.62 19.06 4.40
N ARG A 275 10.87 20.26 3.85
CA ARG A 275 10.41 20.70 2.54
C ARG A 275 11.59 20.97 1.63
N SER A 276 11.49 20.52 0.40
CA SER A 276 12.38 20.88 -0.70
C SER A 276 11.59 21.59 -1.78
N VAL A 277 12.15 22.67 -2.34
CA VAL A 277 11.61 23.42 -3.48
C VAL A 277 12.44 23.25 -4.75
N ASP A 278 13.46 22.40 -4.68
CA ASP A 278 14.47 22.16 -5.73
C ASP A 278 14.63 20.66 -6.04
N ASP A 279 13.51 19.95 -6.08
CA ASP A 279 13.46 18.51 -6.41
C ASP A 279 14.28 17.63 -5.44
N GLY A 280 14.47 18.03 -4.18
CA GLY A 280 15.21 17.27 -3.18
C GLY A 280 16.71 17.53 -3.15
N ALA A 281 17.21 18.54 -3.88
CA ALA A 281 18.62 18.93 -3.85
C ALA A 281 18.99 19.61 -2.52
N SER A 282 18.07 20.39 -1.95
CA SER A 282 18.21 20.95 -0.61
C SER A 282 16.91 20.84 0.20
N TRP A 283 17.05 20.92 1.53
CA TRP A 283 15.94 20.70 2.46
C TRP A 283 15.89 21.80 3.52
N VAL A 284 14.70 22.34 3.72
CA VAL A 284 14.39 23.24 4.83
C VAL A 284 13.57 22.45 5.85
N LYS A 285 14.00 22.48 7.10
CA LYS A 285 13.25 21.84 8.19
C LYS A 285 11.96 22.62 8.46
N ILE A 286 10.87 21.89 8.69
CA ILE A 286 9.62 22.43 9.23
C ILE A 286 9.79 22.42 10.75
N ASP A 287 10.03 23.59 11.33
CA ASP A 287 10.32 23.75 12.76
C ASP A 287 9.05 23.78 13.62
N ASP A 288 9.20 23.83 14.94
CA ASP A 288 8.14 23.94 15.96
C ASP A 288 7.18 22.73 16.04
N ALA A 289 7.53 21.61 15.40
CA ALA A 289 6.78 20.40 15.54
C ALA A 289 7.06 19.69 16.88
N PRO A 290 6.04 19.10 17.54
CA PRO A 290 6.26 18.29 18.73
C PRO A 290 7.08 17.03 18.38
N PRO A 291 7.83 16.42 19.32
CA PRO A 291 8.65 15.24 19.08
C PRO A 291 7.84 13.94 18.95
N VAL A 292 6.72 14.01 18.24
CA VAL A 292 5.79 12.88 17.95
C VAL A 292 5.85 12.59 16.46
N SER A 293 6.01 11.32 16.11
CA SER A 293 6.19 10.89 14.72
C SER A 293 5.04 11.32 13.82
N PHE A 294 5.35 12.00 12.73
CA PHE A 294 4.43 12.23 11.64
C PHE A 294 4.27 10.94 10.82
N ILE A 295 3.03 10.61 10.51
CA ILE A 295 2.67 9.39 9.76
C ILE A 295 1.97 9.71 8.44
N SER A 296 1.53 10.93 8.25
CA SER A 296 0.82 11.32 7.03
C SER A 296 1.17 12.75 6.64
N VAL A 297 1.38 12.94 5.35
CA VAL A 297 1.52 14.23 4.66
C VAL A 297 0.43 14.30 3.60
N SER A 298 -0.28 15.41 3.49
CA SER A 298 -1.27 15.66 2.43
C SER A 298 -1.09 17.07 1.90
N ALA A 299 -0.76 17.22 0.62
CA ALA A 299 -0.49 18.49 -0.01
C ALA A 299 -1.77 19.16 -0.54
N PHE A 300 -1.82 20.50 -0.43
CA PHE A 300 -2.82 21.34 -1.08
C PHE A 300 -2.30 21.84 -2.44
N ALA A 301 -3.22 22.21 -3.31
CA ALA A 301 -2.89 22.82 -4.60
C ALA A 301 -2.13 24.16 -4.48
N ASP A 302 -2.29 24.90 -3.37
CA ASP A 302 -1.61 26.18 -3.10
C ASP A 302 -0.17 26.02 -2.59
N GLY A 303 0.28 24.77 -2.36
CA GLY A 303 1.61 24.45 -1.82
C GLY A 303 1.65 24.29 -0.31
N GLY A 304 0.55 24.53 0.40
CA GLY A 304 0.42 24.14 1.81
C GLY A 304 0.39 22.64 1.99
N VAL A 305 0.70 22.14 3.18
CA VAL A 305 0.56 20.70 3.52
C VAL A 305 -0.04 20.52 4.90
N LEU A 306 -0.83 19.47 5.05
CA LEU A 306 -1.23 18.94 6.35
C LEU A 306 -0.25 17.86 6.79
N LEU A 307 0.12 17.93 8.06
CA LEU A 307 0.96 16.94 8.73
C LEU A 307 0.15 16.31 9.87
N GLY A 308 -0.03 14.99 9.86
CA GLY A 308 -0.71 14.25 10.92
C GLY A 308 0.27 13.39 11.70
N ASN A 309 0.18 13.43 13.03
CA ASN A 309 1.07 12.65 13.88
C ASN A 309 0.37 11.52 14.64
N GLN A 310 1.16 10.63 15.22
CA GLN A 310 0.67 9.48 15.99
C GLN A 310 -0.13 9.85 17.25
N ALA A 311 -0.06 11.10 17.73
CA ALA A 311 -0.89 11.55 18.87
C ALA A 311 -2.26 12.07 18.45
N GLY A 312 -2.64 11.99 17.18
CA GLY A 312 -3.91 12.52 16.69
C GLY A 312 -3.93 14.02 16.46
N GLN A 313 -2.76 14.67 16.44
CA GLN A 313 -2.64 16.10 16.17
C GLN A 313 -2.46 16.33 14.67
N VAL A 314 -3.05 17.41 14.18
CA VAL A 314 -2.98 17.84 12.77
C VAL A 314 -2.37 19.23 12.73
N PHE A 315 -1.41 19.43 11.83
CA PHE A 315 -0.70 20.70 11.64
C PHE A 315 -0.83 21.13 10.19
N LEU A 316 -0.85 22.44 9.99
CA LEU A 316 -0.77 23.09 8.68
C LEU A 316 0.59 23.77 8.55
N ASP A 317 1.36 23.37 7.54
CA ASP A 317 2.55 24.07 7.09
C ASP A 317 2.24 24.81 5.80
N ARG A 318 2.60 26.10 5.76
CA ARG A 318 2.52 26.93 4.55
C ARG A 318 3.84 27.64 4.33
N PRO A 319 4.35 27.68 3.08
CA PRO A 319 5.60 28.39 2.78
C PRO A 319 5.62 29.83 3.30
N GLY A 320 6.63 30.15 4.10
CA GLY A 320 6.78 31.49 4.70
C GLY A 320 6.00 31.74 6.00
N PHE A 321 5.32 30.73 6.55
CA PHE A 321 4.60 30.84 7.81
C PHE A 321 5.13 29.79 8.81
N ALA A 322 4.95 30.04 10.11
CA ALA A 322 5.23 29.07 11.15
C ALA A 322 4.24 27.89 11.10
N LEU A 323 4.70 26.71 11.47
CA LEU A 323 3.84 25.52 11.60
C LEU A 323 2.68 25.81 12.57
N THR A 324 1.46 25.59 12.12
CA THR A 324 0.25 25.89 12.88
C THR A 324 -0.49 24.62 13.27
N ALA A 325 -0.65 24.38 14.57
CA ALA A 325 -1.55 23.30 15.04
C ALA A 325 -3.00 23.67 14.74
N LEU A 326 -3.71 22.78 14.06
CA LEU A 326 -5.13 22.97 13.77
C LEU A 326 -5.99 22.57 14.98
N SER A 327 -7.01 23.37 15.25
CA SER A 327 -8.04 23.02 16.25
C SER A 327 -8.98 21.98 15.65
N VAL A 328 -8.76 20.72 16.00
CA VAL A 328 -9.62 19.60 15.61
C VAL A 328 -10.17 18.92 16.85
N PRO A 329 -11.34 18.27 16.79
CA PRO A 329 -11.80 17.43 17.89
C PRO A 329 -10.73 16.40 18.29
N PRO A 330 -10.70 15.95 19.56
CA PRO A 330 -9.75 14.91 19.98
C PRO A 330 -9.83 13.67 19.07
N LEU A 331 -8.73 13.32 18.46
CA LEU A 331 -8.59 12.15 17.60
C LEU A 331 -7.83 11.04 18.32
N PHE A 332 -8.07 9.82 17.88
CA PHE A 332 -7.27 8.66 18.24
C PHE A 332 -5.87 8.73 17.58
N PRO A 333 -4.94 7.86 17.98
CA PRO A 333 -3.67 7.70 17.26
C PRO A 333 -3.91 7.46 15.77
N LEU A 334 -3.38 8.39 14.93
CA LEU A 334 -3.57 8.31 13.48
C LEU A 334 -2.69 7.21 12.87
N ALA A 335 -3.24 6.53 11.86
CA ALA A 335 -2.51 5.69 10.92
C ALA A 335 -2.42 6.34 9.53
N GLY A 336 -3.32 7.25 9.20
CA GLY A 336 -3.33 7.99 7.95
C GLY A 336 -4.33 9.15 7.96
N MET A 337 -4.22 10.00 6.94
CA MET A 337 -5.15 11.10 6.68
C MET A 337 -5.39 11.22 5.18
N VAL A 338 -6.56 11.71 4.80
CA VAL A 338 -6.87 12.13 3.43
C VAL A 338 -7.54 13.50 3.47
N LEU A 339 -6.97 14.47 2.76
CA LEU A 339 -7.62 15.75 2.50
C LEU A 339 -8.70 15.55 1.45
N LEU A 340 -9.93 15.94 1.75
CA LEU A 340 -11.07 15.84 0.86
C LEU A 340 -11.21 17.09 -0.01
N LYS A 341 -11.93 16.99 -1.13
CA LYS A 341 -12.15 18.11 -2.08
C LYS A 341 -12.83 19.33 -1.44
N ASP A 342 -13.59 19.14 -0.38
CA ASP A 342 -14.28 20.18 0.38
C ASP A 342 -13.46 20.74 1.54
N GLU A 343 -12.14 20.50 1.52
CA GLU A 343 -11.18 20.90 2.54
C GLU A 343 -11.43 20.31 3.93
N SER A 344 -12.30 19.28 4.06
CA SER A 344 -12.38 18.49 5.28
C SER A 344 -11.33 17.39 5.27
N LEU A 345 -11.03 16.85 6.45
CA LEU A 345 -10.07 15.79 6.67
C LEU A 345 -10.78 14.46 6.94
N LEU A 346 -10.31 13.39 6.33
CA LEU A 346 -10.62 12.04 6.74
C LEU A 346 -9.47 11.52 7.61
N ALA A 347 -9.72 11.31 8.89
CA ALA A 347 -8.77 10.76 9.85
C ALA A 347 -8.97 9.25 10.00
N LEU A 348 -7.88 8.49 9.96
CA LEU A 348 -7.84 7.03 9.95
C LEU A 348 -6.95 6.52 11.08
N GLY A 349 -7.34 5.47 11.76
CA GLY A 349 -6.53 4.87 12.81
C GLY A 349 -7.27 3.85 13.68
N ALA A 350 -6.82 3.73 14.93
CA ALA A 350 -7.34 2.75 15.88
C ALA A 350 -8.84 2.95 16.23
N GLY A 351 -9.36 4.16 16.07
CA GLY A 351 -10.78 4.47 16.29
C GLY A 351 -11.64 4.36 15.04
N GLY A 352 -11.09 3.87 13.93
CA GLY A 352 -11.81 3.72 12.67
C GLY A 352 -11.53 4.85 11.69
N VAL A 353 -12.58 5.29 10.99
CA VAL A 353 -12.56 6.39 10.04
C VAL A 353 -13.50 7.50 10.51
N VAL A 354 -12.98 8.73 10.61
CA VAL A 354 -13.73 9.90 11.09
C VAL A 354 -13.49 11.07 10.14
N ARG A 355 -14.58 11.73 9.74
CA ARG A 355 -14.51 13.00 9.01
C ARG A 355 -14.41 14.16 9.98
N VAL A 356 -13.43 15.03 9.72
CA VAL A 356 -13.14 16.20 10.55
C VAL A 356 -13.24 17.46 9.68
N PRO A 357 -14.13 18.42 9.97
CA PRO A 357 -14.12 19.70 9.31
C PRO A 357 -12.84 20.46 9.73
N LEU A 358 -12.18 21.09 8.77
CA LEU A 358 -11.01 21.92 9.03
C LEU A 358 -11.38 23.40 8.95
N GLU A 359 -10.99 24.16 9.96
CA GLU A 359 -11.01 25.61 9.91
C GLU A 359 -9.64 26.10 9.39
N LEU A 360 -9.46 26.04 8.08
CA LEU A 360 -8.27 26.58 7.42
C LEU A 360 -8.42 28.11 7.37
N GLY A 361 -8.05 28.80 8.46
CA GLY A 361 -8.17 30.24 8.57
C GLY A 361 -7.67 30.92 7.30
N LYS A 362 -8.45 31.84 6.73
CA LYS A 362 -8.02 32.70 5.61
C LYS A 362 -6.76 33.43 6.07
N SER A 363 -5.60 32.97 5.62
CA SER A 363 -4.32 33.60 5.88
C SER A 363 -4.42 35.05 5.42
N LYS A 364 -4.49 35.99 6.36
CA LYS A 364 -4.16 37.38 6.03
C LYS A 364 -2.67 37.40 5.72
N ALA A 365 -2.32 37.65 4.46
CA ALA A 365 -0.95 37.91 4.08
C ALA A 365 -0.38 39.00 5.00
N PRO A 366 0.83 38.84 5.51
CA PRO A 366 1.49 39.95 6.21
C PRO A 366 1.56 41.15 5.27
N LYS A 367 1.19 42.34 5.81
CA LYS A 367 1.25 43.64 5.10
C LYS A 367 2.70 44.02 4.82
#